data_063891d05aea4cfde379449a541b651c
#
_entry.id   063891d05aea4cfde379449a541b651c
#
_cell.length_a   1.000
_cell.length_b   1.000
_cell.length_c   1.000
_cell.angle_alpha   90.00
_cell.angle_beta   90.00
_cell.angle_gamma   90.00
#
_symmetry.space_group_name_H-M   'P 1'
#
loop_
_entity.id
_entity.type
_entity.pdbx_description
1 polymer ?
#
loop_
_entity_poly.entity_id
_entity_poly.type
_entity_poly.pdbx_seq_one_letter_code
_entity_poly.pdbx_strand_id
1 'polypeptide(L)'
;MNYKKFFSDELISLKSQGLYRKFRAINRNQSSFPKATELFEGKTREVEVWCSNDYLNFSQHPEVIETSIDVIKELGTGSGGTRNISGTSTYHVDLESLLADLHNKESSLLFPSAYTANQSTLWTLCKNMEGIEVYSDELNHASLIQGIKNANATCHVFRHNDTIHLEELLENSNADTPKIIVFESLYSMEGVRSPLVRIVELAKKYNALTYLDEVHSVGLYGPQGKGMAA
;
A
#
# COMPACT_ATOMS: atom_id res chain seq x y z
N MET A 1 -9.97 -19.33 -32.13
CA MET A 1 -9.88 -17.90 -31.74
C MET A 1 -8.62 -17.29 -32.34
N ASN A 2 -8.71 -16.11 -32.99
CA ASN A 2 -7.52 -15.40 -33.47
C ASN A 2 -7.01 -14.45 -32.40
N TYR A 3 -6.06 -14.90 -31.60
CA TYR A 3 -5.52 -14.14 -30.47
C TYR A 3 -4.88 -12.80 -30.87
N LYS A 4 -4.19 -12.75 -32.02
CA LYS A 4 -3.59 -11.50 -32.52
C LYS A 4 -4.65 -10.44 -32.80
N LYS A 5 -5.75 -10.83 -33.41
CA LYS A 5 -6.89 -9.93 -33.66
C LYS A 5 -7.51 -9.50 -32.33
N PHE A 6 -7.79 -10.45 -31.43
CA PHE A 6 -8.36 -10.17 -30.10
C PHE A 6 -7.55 -9.09 -29.34
N PHE A 7 -6.23 -9.30 -29.17
CA PHE A 7 -5.40 -8.32 -28.46
C PHE A 7 -5.28 -6.98 -29.19
N SER A 8 -5.30 -6.98 -30.53
CA SER A 8 -5.30 -5.72 -31.28
C SER A 8 -6.58 -4.92 -31.06
N ASP A 9 -7.73 -5.59 -31.09
CA ASP A 9 -9.04 -4.97 -30.88
C ASP A 9 -9.15 -4.39 -29.46
N GLU A 10 -8.69 -5.13 -28.42
CA GLU A 10 -8.61 -4.67 -27.03
C GLU A 10 -7.71 -3.42 -26.87
N LEU A 11 -6.54 -3.41 -27.51
CA LEU A 11 -5.64 -2.25 -27.48
C LEU A 11 -6.26 -1.02 -28.16
N ILE A 12 -6.98 -1.22 -29.26
CA ILE A 12 -7.71 -0.13 -29.94
C ILE A 12 -8.81 0.41 -29.02
N SER A 13 -9.57 -0.48 -28.39
CA SER A 13 -10.61 -0.12 -27.42
C SER A 13 -10.05 0.71 -26.26
N LEU A 14 -8.96 0.26 -25.62
CA LEU A 14 -8.30 1.01 -24.54
C LEU A 14 -7.83 2.40 -24.99
N LYS A 15 -7.29 2.50 -26.20
CA LYS A 15 -6.84 3.79 -26.76
C LYS A 15 -8.01 4.73 -27.05
N SER A 16 -9.12 4.22 -27.59
CA SER A 16 -10.31 5.03 -27.89
C SER A 16 -11.01 5.55 -26.64
N GLN A 17 -10.90 4.82 -25.52
CA GLN A 17 -11.44 5.21 -24.22
C GLN A 17 -10.48 6.11 -23.41
N GLY A 18 -9.28 6.41 -23.91
CA GLY A 18 -8.28 7.18 -23.15
C GLY A 18 -7.63 6.40 -21.99
N LEU A 19 -7.86 5.09 -21.90
CA LEU A 19 -7.37 4.24 -20.83
C LEU A 19 -5.98 3.65 -21.10
N TYR A 20 -5.46 3.81 -22.31
CA TYR A 20 -4.14 3.32 -22.68
C TYR A 20 -3.04 4.17 -22.03
N ARG A 21 -2.36 3.62 -21.03
CA ARG A 21 -1.28 4.30 -20.30
C ARG A 21 0.05 4.16 -21.03
N LYS A 22 0.75 5.29 -21.19
CA LYS A 22 2.14 5.32 -21.67
C LYS A 22 3.04 5.65 -20.48
N PHE A 23 4.07 4.83 -20.28
CA PHE A 23 5.08 5.11 -19.27
C PHE A 23 6.00 6.24 -19.75
N ARG A 24 6.27 7.18 -18.85
CA ARG A 24 7.20 8.28 -19.09
C ARG A 24 8.57 7.88 -18.53
N ALA A 25 9.61 7.97 -19.34
CA ALA A 25 10.99 7.70 -18.91
C ALA A 25 11.58 8.96 -18.25
N ILE A 26 11.55 9.00 -16.93
CA ILE A 26 12.01 10.15 -16.12
C ILE A 26 13.20 9.73 -15.28
N ASN A 27 14.32 10.47 -15.42
CA ASN A 27 15.50 10.33 -14.57
C ASN A 27 15.48 11.43 -13.51
N ARG A 28 15.35 11.05 -12.23
CA ARG A 28 15.44 11.93 -11.07
C ARG A 28 16.92 12.15 -10.76
N ASN A 29 17.40 13.36 -10.98
CA ASN A 29 18.81 13.68 -10.75
C ASN A 29 19.04 13.97 -9.26
N GLN A 30 20.06 13.35 -8.67
CA GLN A 30 20.34 13.39 -7.24
C GLN A 30 20.43 14.80 -6.65
N SER A 31 21.02 15.74 -7.35
CA SER A 31 21.32 17.09 -6.81
C SER A 31 20.29 18.15 -7.16
N SER A 32 19.27 17.85 -7.94
CA SER A 32 18.37 18.85 -8.52
C SER A 32 16.87 18.55 -8.37
N PHE A 33 16.50 17.52 -7.60
CA PHE A 33 15.09 17.22 -7.34
C PHE A 33 14.39 18.46 -6.72
N PRO A 34 13.17 18.86 -7.15
CA PRO A 34 12.23 18.12 -8.02
C PRO A 34 12.48 18.21 -9.53
N LYS A 35 13.55 18.86 -9.99
CA LYS A 35 13.93 18.85 -11.41
C LYS A 35 14.42 17.47 -11.82
N ALA A 36 14.00 17.04 -12.99
CA ALA A 36 14.32 15.74 -13.56
C ALA A 36 14.46 15.86 -15.07
N THR A 37 15.04 14.86 -15.70
CA THR A 37 15.10 14.77 -17.15
C THR A 37 14.16 13.71 -17.67
N GLU A 38 13.36 14.05 -18.67
CA GLU A 38 12.45 13.12 -19.35
C GLU A 38 12.94 12.84 -20.77
N LEU A 39 12.95 11.58 -21.16
CA LEU A 39 13.08 11.17 -22.56
C LEU A 39 11.69 11.14 -23.19
N PHE A 40 11.42 12.10 -24.06
CA PHE A 40 10.16 12.21 -24.78
C PHE A 40 10.41 12.31 -26.30
N GLU A 41 9.84 11.39 -27.07
CA GLU A 41 10.00 11.32 -28.53
C GLU A 41 11.46 11.40 -29.03
N GLY A 42 12.36 10.71 -28.34
CA GLY A 42 13.78 10.67 -28.68
C GLY A 42 14.57 11.93 -28.29
N LYS A 43 13.97 12.89 -27.59
CA LYS A 43 14.60 14.10 -27.09
C LYS A 43 14.56 14.14 -25.58
N THR A 44 15.64 14.63 -24.96
CA THR A 44 15.70 14.90 -23.53
C THR A 44 15.18 16.31 -23.25
N ARG A 45 14.27 16.43 -22.26
CA ARG A 45 13.78 17.72 -21.77
C ARG A 45 13.82 17.78 -20.25
N GLU A 46 13.97 18.97 -19.69
CA GLU A 46 13.82 19.21 -18.24
C GLU A 46 12.33 19.23 -17.88
N VAL A 47 12.00 18.57 -16.77
CA VAL A 47 10.66 18.54 -16.19
C VAL A 47 10.75 18.70 -14.68
N GLU A 48 9.66 19.14 -14.04
CA GLU A 48 9.52 19.13 -12.58
C GLU A 48 8.58 18.01 -12.15
N VAL A 49 8.98 17.21 -11.15
CA VAL A 49 8.21 16.09 -10.63
C VAL A 49 7.41 16.52 -9.41
N TRP A 50 6.09 16.63 -9.57
CA TRP A 50 5.15 16.97 -8.50
C TRP A 50 4.44 15.76 -7.91
N CYS A 51 4.54 14.59 -8.55
CA CYS A 51 3.92 13.34 -8.14
C CYS A 51 4.98 12.33 -7.74
N SER A 52 5.37 12.32 -6.48
CA SER A 52 6.35 11.38 -5.92
C SER A 52 5.87 10.81 -4.61
N ASN A 53 6.10 9.50 -4.38
CA ASN A 53 5.88 8.85 -3.09
C ASN A 53 7.08 9.05 -2.14
N ASP A 54 8.17 9.62 -2.62
CA ASP A 54 9.36 9.95 -1.82
C ASP A 54 9.16 11.32 -1.14
N TYR A 55 8.20 11.39 -0.23
CA TYR A 55 7.74 12.62 0.42
C TYR A 55 8.84 13.36 1.18
N LEU A 56 9.77 12.62 1.78
CA LEU A 56 10.88 13.16 2.57
C LEU A 56 12.18 13.26 1.78
N ASN A 57 12.15 12.92 0.49
CA ASN A 57 13.31 12.90 -0.40
C ASN A 57 14.47 12.01 0.11
N PHE A 58 14.18 10.95 0.85
CA PHE A 58 15.20 10.03 1.37
C PHE A 58 15.93 9.25 0.30
N SER A 59 15.35 9.07 -0.90
CA SER A 59 16.07 8.48 -2.02
C SER A 59 17.28 9.30 -2.47
N GLN A 60 17.37 10.56 -2.05
CA GLN A 60 18.46 11.50 -2.37
C GLN A 60 19.34 11.83 -1.15
N HIS A 61 19.02 11.29 0.03
CA HIS A 61 19.75 11.59 1.25
C HIS A 61 21.14 10.96 1.22
N PRO A 62 22.24 11.75 1.42
CA PRO A 62 23.60 11.25 1.28
C PRO A 62 23.89 10.02 2.14
N GLU A 63 23.51 10.03 3.40
CA GLU A 63 23.70 8.92 4.35
C GLU A 63 23.01 7.64 3.88
N VAL A 64 21.78 7.74 3.35
CA VAL A 64 21.03 6.59 2.80
C VAL A 64 21.73 6.01 1.58
N ILE A 65 22.27 6.91 0.70
CA ILE A 65 23.00 6.49 -0.49
C ILE A 65 24.31 5.79 -0.11
N GLU A 66 25.11 6.39 0.79
CA GLU A 66 26.39 5.82 1.24
C GLU A 66 26.19 4.48 1.92
N THR A 67 25.23 4.38 2.86
CA THR A 67 24.88 3.11 3.51
C THR A 67 24.48 2.05 2.48
N SER A 68 23.68 2.42 1.48
CA SER A 68 23.27 1.48 0.42
C SER A 68 24.48 0.97 -0.39
N ILE A 69 25.44 1.85 -0.69
CA ILE A 69 26.67 1.49 -1.39
C ILE A 69 27.51 0.50 -0.56
N ASP A 70 27.62 0.74 0.75
CA ASP A 70 28.41 -0.11 1.63
C ASP A 70 27.75 -1.50 1.80
N VAL A 71 26.44 -1.57 1.97
CA VAL A 71 25.70 -2.84 1.98
C VAL A 71 25.87 -3.61 0.66
N ILE A 72 25.85 -2.92 -0.48
CA ILE A 72 26.09 -3.56 -1.78
C ILE A 72 27.50 -4.14 -1.88
N LYS A 73 28.51 -3.45 -1.36
CA LYS A 73 29.90 -3.95 -1.33
C LYS A 73 30.03 -5.18 -0.42
N GLU A 74 29.30 -5.21 0.69
CA GLU A 74 29.33 -6.29 1.67
C GLU A 74 28.55 -7.53 1.21
N LEU A 75 27.30 -7.37 0.78
CA LEU A 75 26.36 -8.47 0.52
C LEU A 75 26.04 -8.69 -0.96
N GLY A 76 26.47 -7.79 -1.86
CA GLY A 76 26.06 -7.81 -3.27
C GLY A 76 24.68 -7.19 -3.49
N THR A 77 24.12 -7.41 -4.68
CA THR A 77 22.90 -6.73 -5.15
C THR A 77 21.61 -7.54 -5.01
N GLY A 78 21.67 -8.73 -4.43
CA GLY A 78 20.49 -9.61 -4.35
C GLY A 78 20.53 -10.54 -3.16
N SER A 79 19.35 -10.94 -2.71
CA SER A 79 19.16 -11.82 -1.54
C SER A 79 19.48 -13.31 -1.81
N GLY A 80 19.68 -13.70 -3.08
CA GLY A 80 20.04 -15.06 -3.45
C GLY A 80 18.93 -16.12 -3.37
N GLY A 81 17.77 -15.76 -2.81
CA GLY A 81 16.66 -16.70 -2.66
C GLY A 81 15.42 -16.06 -2.03
N THR A 82 14.39 -16.88 -1.81
CA THR A 82 13.21 -16.47 -1.06
C THR A 82 13.54 -16.35 0.44
N ARG A 83 12.80 -15.53 1.17
CA ARG A 83 12.99 -15.32 2.61
C ARG A 83 12.95 -16.63 3.42
N ASN A 84 12.12 -17.59 3.03
CA ASN A 84 11.95 -18.86 3.73
C ASN A 84 13.13 -19.82 3.57
N ILE A 85 14.00 -19.63 2.58
CA ILE A 85 15.12 -20.54 2.30
C ILE A 85 16.45 -19.87 2.70
N SER A 86 16.89 -18.86 1.92
CA SER A 86 18.21 -18.24 2.10
C SER A 86 18.19 -16.72 1.89
N GLY A 87 17.04 -16.12 1.56
CA GLY A 87 16.93 -14.72 1.20
C GLY A 87 16.69 -13.77 2.39
N THR A 88 16.65 -14.26 3.63
CA THR A 88 16.57 -13.40 4.82
C THR A 88 17.99 -13.05 5.29
N SER A 89 18.35 -11.78 5.24
CA SER A 89 19.60 -11.25 5.80
C SER A 89 19.38 -10.66 7.20
N THR A 90 20.46 -10.33 7.91
CA THR A 90 20.43 -9.61 9.19
C THR A 90 19.68 -8.28 9.04
N TYR A 91 19.87 -7.55 7.95
CA TYR A 91 19.15 -6.29 7.68
C TYR A 91 17.62 -6.43 7.66
N HIS A 92 17.10 -7.57 7.18
CA HIS A 92 15.65 -7.82 7.27
C HIS A 92 15.21 -7.98 8.73
N VAL A 93 15.96 -8.76 9.50
CA VAL A 93 15.63 -9.04 10.91
C VAL A 93 15.71 -7.77 11.75
N ASP A 94 16.77 -6.98 11.58
CA ASP A 94 16.98 -5.74 12.31
C ASP A 94 15.90 -4.71 11.97
N LEU A 95 15.55 -4.56 10.69
CA LEU A 95 14.49 -3.64 10.28
C LEU A 95 13.11 -4.09 10.80
N GLU A 96 12.80 -5.39 10.77
CA GLU A 96 11.56 -5.91 11.36
C GLU A 96 11.49 -5.62 12.86
N SER A 97 12.59 -5.81 13.60
CA SER A 97 12.65 -5.45 15.01
C SER A 97 12.43 -3.96 15.26
N LEU A 98 13.14 -3.10 14.53
CA LEU A 98 13.00 -1.64 14.63
C LEU A 98 11.59 -1.15 14.30
N LEU A 99 10.93 -1.72 13.30
CA LEU A 99 9.56 -1.38 12.94
C LEU A 99 8.57 -1.85 14.00
N ALA A 100 8.75 -3.03 14.57
CA ALA A 100 7.93 -3.52 15.67
C ALA A 100 8.03 -2.59 16.89
N ASP A 101 9.24 -2.19 17.26
CA ASP A 101 9.50 -1.26 18.37
C ASP A 101 8.91 0.13 18.07
N LEU A 102 9.11 0.65 16.84
CA LEU A 102 8.57 1.94 16.43
C LEU A 102 7.06 2.01 16.59
N HIS A 103 6.35 0.95 16.20
CA HIS A 103 4.88 0.88 16.26
C HIS A 103 4.35 0.24 17.54
N ASN A 104 5.22 -0.07 18.50
CA ASN A 104 4.87 -0.72 19.78
C ASN A 104 4.06 -2.01 19.56
N LYS A 105 4.57 -2.88 18.68
CA LYS A 105 3.98 -4.19 18.31
C LYS A 105 4.93 -5.32 18.70
N GLU A 106 4.37 -6.52 18.86
CA GLU A 106 5.16 -7.71 19.20
C GLU A 106 6.12 -8.14 18.09
N SER A 107 5.73 -7.92 16.84
CA SER A 107 6.52 -8.27 15.67
C SER A 107 6.07 -7.48 14.44
N SER A 108 6.93 -7.44 13.43
CA SER A 108 6.60 -6.93 12.10
C SER A 108 7.06 -7.90 11.01
N LEU A 109 6.56 -7.74 9.80
CA LEU A 109 6.92 -8.54 8.64
C LEU A 109 7.11 -7.66 7.41
N LEU A 110 8.29 -7.73 6.80
CA LEU A 110 8.62 -6.97 5.59
C LEU A 110 8.09 -7.65 4.33
N PHE A 111 7.57 -6.83 3.44
CA PHE A 111 7.17 -7.19 2.08
C PHE A 111 7.90 -6.30 1.06
N PRO A 112 8.03 -6.73 -0.21
CA PRO A 112 8.69 -5.93 -1.24
C PRO A 112 7.93 -4.64 -1.62
N SER A 113 6.67 -4.55 -1.27
CA SER A 113 5.84 -3.35 -1.44
C SER A 113 4.61 -3.39 -0.54
N ALA A 114 4.03 -2.21 -0.25
CA ALA A 114 2.73 -2.11 0.42
C ALA A 114 1.61 -2.81 -0.36
N TYR A 115 1.68 -2.80 -1.70
CA TYR A 115 0.76 -3.54 -2.55
C TYR A 115 0.74 -5.03 -2.20
N THR A 116 1.92 -5.64 -2.15
CA THR A 116 2.06 -7.07 -1.81
C THR A 116 1.68 -7.34 -0.36
N ALA A 117 2.03 -6.45 0.57
CA ALA A 117 1.66 -6.56 1.97
C ALA A 117 0.13 -6.60 2.13
N ASN A 118 -0.58 -5.63 1.56
CA ASN A 118 -2.04 -5.55 1.62
C ASN A 118 -2.70 -6.78 0.99
N GLN A 119 -2.29 -7.13 -0.22
CA GLN A 119 -2.87 -8.25 -0.96
C GLN A 119 -2.68 -9.58 -0.22
N SER A 120 -1.46 -9.85 0.24
CA SER A 120 -1.12 -11.12 0.90
C SER A 120 -1.73 -11.25 2.28
N THR A 121 -1.71 -10.17 3.06
CA THR A 121 -2.23 -10.18 4.44
C THR A 121 -3.74 -10.32 4.45
N LEU A 122 -4.46 -9.50 3.67
CA LEU A 122 -5.93 -9.59 3.60
C LEU A 122 -6.39 -10.92 3.03
N TRP A 123 -5.73 -11.41 1.97
CA TRP A 123 -6.04 -12.74 1.46
C TRP A 123 -5.86 -13.82 2.52
N THR A 124 -4.74 -13.79 3.26
CA THR A 124 -4.44 -14.78 4.29
C THR A 124 -5.44 -14.70 5.45
N LEU A 125 -5.72 -13.50 5.97
CA LEU A 125 -6.66 -13.31 7.08
C LEU A 125 -8.07 -13.77 6.68
N CYS A 126 -8.58 -13.25 5.57
CA CYS A 126 -9.96 -13.53 5.15
C CYS A 126 -10.16 -15.00 4.74
N LYS A 127 -9.12 -15.65 4.17
CA LYS A 127 -9.22 -17.07 3.80
C LYS A 127 -9.23 -18.01 5.00
N ASN A 128 -8.54 -17.65 6.09
CA ASN A 128 -8.41 -18.53 7.25
C ASN A 128 -9.48 -18.26 8.35
N MET A 129 -10.23 -17.18 8.25
CA MET A 129 -11.35 -16.90 9.14
C MET A 129 -12.68 -17.24 8.43
N GLU A 130 -13.22 -18.43 8.74
CA GLU A 130 -14.45 -18.91 8.11
C GLU A 130 -15.62 -17.95 8.33
N GLY A 131 -16.31 -17.60 7.24
CA GLY A 131 -17.48 -16.72 7.29
C GLY A 131 -17.16 -15.25 7.53
N ILE A 132 -15.91 -14.82 7.50
CA ILE A 132 -15.54 -13.41 7.74
C ILE A 132 -16.27 -12.46 6.81
N GLU A 133 -16.79 -11.38 7.37
CA GLU A 133 -17.33 -10.24 6.66
C GLU A 133 -16.34 -9.08 6.67
N VAL A 134 -16.08 -8.52 5.48
CA VAL A 134 -15.17 -7.41 5.28
C VAL A 134 -15.97 -6.13 5.03
N TYR A 135 -15.69 -5.09 5.79
CA TYR A 135 -16.27 -3.74 5.63
C TYR A 135 -15.21 -2.83 5.06
N SER A 136 -15.31 -2.54 3.76
CA SER A 136 -14.28 -1.81 2.99
C SER A 136 -14.75 -0.41 2.66
N ASP A 137 -13.90 0.60 2.89
CA ASP A 137 -14.15 1.94 2.37
C ASP A 137 -14.16 1.93 0.83
N GLU A 138 -15.07 2.69 0.20
CA GLU A 138 -15.25 2.68 -1.25
C GLU A 138 -14.04 3.23 -2.04
N LEU A 139 -13.20 4.07 -1.40
CA LEU A 139 -12.00 4.63 -2.00
C LEU A 139 -10.70 3.90 -1.60
N ASN A 140 -10.81 2.76 -0.97
CA ASN A 140 -9.65 1.94 -0.64
C ASN A 140 -8.77 1.66 -1.86
N HIS A 141 -7.47 1.65 -1.65
CA HIS A 141 -6.48 1.36 -2.66
C HIS A 141 -6.70 -0.01 -3.33
N ALA A 142 -6.37 -0.11 -4.61
CA ALA A 142 -6.55 -1.32 -5.42
C ALA A 142 -5.91 -2.59 -4.79
N SER A 143 -4.84 -2.47 -4.00
CA SER A 143 -4.20 -3.59 -3.31
C SER A 143 -5.07 -4.19 -2.21
N LEU A 144 -5.79 -3.34 -1.45
CA LEU A 144 -6.74 -3.76 -0.42
C LEU A 144 -7.92 -4.49 -1.07
N ILE A 145 -8.52 -3.87 -2.10
CA ILE A 145 -9.61 -4.46 -2.87
C ILE A 145 -9.21 -5.81 -3.48
N GLN A 146 -8.00 -5.91 -4.02
CA GLN A 146 -7.51 -7.15 -4.63
C GLN A 146 -7.29 -8.26 -3.59
N GLY A 147 -6.77 -7.91 -2.42
CA GLY A 147 -6.59 -8.87 -1.31
C GLY A 147 -7.92 -9.48 -0.87
N ILE A 148 -8.94 -8.65 -0.69
CA ILE A 148 -10.31 -9.07 -0.34
C ILE A 148 -10.91 -9.96 -1.43
N LYS A 149 -10.82 -9.54 -2.68
CA LYS A 149 -11.33 -10.32 -3.83
C LYS A 149 -10.66 -11.68 -3.98
N ASN A 150 -9.35 -11.75 -3.78
CA ASN A 150 -8.60 -13.00 -3.88
C ASN A 150 -9.01 -14.02 -2.81
N ALA A 151 -9.44 -13.56 -1.65
CA ALA A 151 -9.95 -14.42 -0.58
C ALA A 151 -11.39 -14.91 -0.82
N ASN A 152 -12.11 -14.32 -1.78
CA ASN A 152 -13.54 -14.56 -2.02
C ASN A 152 -14.40 -14.33 -0.76
N ALA A 153 -14.01 -13.37 0.09
CA ALA A 153 -14.73 -13.02 1.30
C ALA A 153 -15.99 -12.20 0.98
N THR A 154 -17.00 -12.31 1.84
CA THR A 154 -18.17 -11.42 1.79
C THR A 154 -17.72 -9.99 2.07
N CYS A 155 -17.95 -9.06 1.14
CA CYS A 155 -17.51 -7.69 1.25
C CYS A 155 -18.67 -6.72 1.19
N HIS A 156 -18.79 -5.89 2.22
CA HIS A 156 -19.70 -4.76 2.33
C HIS A 156 -18.91 -3.48 2.11
N VAL A 157 -19.26 -2.71 1.08
CA VAL A 157 -18.57 -1.45 0.77
C VAL A 157 -19.36 -0.30 1.40
N PHE A 158 -18.73 0.46 2.30
CA PHE A 158 -19.33 1.66 2.86
C PHE A 158 -18.86 2.93 2.13
N ARG A 159 -19.71 3.96 2.13
CA ARG A 159 -19.40 5.25 1.50
C ARG A 159 -18.16 5.87 2.16
N HIS A 160 -17.32 6.52 1.36
CA HIS A 160 -16.05 7.07 1.81
C HIS A 160 -16.17 7.91 3.09
N ASN A 161 -15.45 7.49 4.12
CA ASN A 161 -15.42 8.12 5.45
C ASN A 161 -16.79 8.26 6.15
N ASP A 162 -17.84 7.61 5.65
CA ASP A 162 -19.17 7.64 6.22
C ASP A 162 -19.33 6.61 7.34
N THR A 163 -19.07 7.04 8.56
CA THR A 163 -19.17 6.18 9.75
C THR A 163 -20.61 5.82 10.14
N ILE A 164 -21.60 6.58 9.65
CA ILE A 164 -23.02 6.26 9.86
C ILE A 164 -23.38 5.06 8.98
N HIS A 165 -23.03 5.12 7.69
CA HIS A 165 -23.25 4.01 6.78
C HIS A 165 -22.46 2.75 7.20
N LEU A 166 -21.22 2.91 7.68
CA LEU A 166 -20.46 1.80 8.26
C LEU A 166 -21.20 1.16 9.43
N GLU A 167 -21.73 1.97 10.36
CA GLU A 167 -22.47 1.49 11.51
C GLU A 167 -23.76 0.74 11.09
N GLU A 168 -24.53 1.29 10.14
CA GLU A 168 -25.71 0.63 9.57
C GLU A 168 -25.38 -0.76 9.00
N LEU A 169 -24.26 -0.90 8.30
CA LEU A 169 -23.83 -2.20 7.76
C LEU A 169 -23.42 -3.18 8.87
N LEU A 170 -22.71 -2.71 9.89
CA LEU A 170 -22.31 -3.52 11.05
C LEU A 170 -23.49 -3.99 11.88
N GLU A 171 -24.52 -3.16 12.05
CA GLU A 171 -25.75 -3.50 12.77
C GLU A 171 -26.54 -4.66 12.13
N ASN A 172 -26.47 -4.77 10.81
CA ASN A 172 -27.14 -5.82 10.05
C ASN A 172 -26.39 -7.16 10.04
N SER A 173 -25.15 -7.20 10.57
CA SER A 173 -24.37 -8.42 10.65
C SER A 173 -24.72 -9.26 11.89
N ASN A 174 -24.55 -10.57 11.76
CA ASN A 174 -24.68 -11.46 12.93
C ASN A 174 -23.55 -11.17 13.93
N ALA A 175 -23.88 -11.11 15.23
CA ALA A 175 -22.94 -10.81 16.29
C ALA A 175 -21.74 -11.78 16.33
N ASP A 176 -21.98 -13.05 16.04
CA ASP A 176 -20.97 -14.12 16.09
C ASP A 176 -20.09 -14.21 14.83
N THR A 177 -20.44 -13.50 13.76
CA THR A 177 -19.66 -13.50 12.51
C THR A 177 -18.36 -12.74 12.70
N PRO A 178 -17.20 -13.30 12.33
CA PRO A 178 -15.95 -12.55 12.32
C PRO A 178 -16.03 -11.36 11.36
N LYS A 179 -15.54 -10.21 11.81
CA LYS A 179 -15.62 -8.94 11.05
C LYS A 179 -14.26 -8.27 10.97
N ILE A 180 -13.98 -7.62 9.83
CA ILE A 180 -12.81 -6.78 9.66
C ILE A 180 -13.18 -5.50 8.90
N ILE A 181 -12.80 -4.35 9.45
CA ILE A 181 -12.97 -3.05 8.81
C ILE A 181 -11.64 -2.70 8.15
N VAL A 182 -11.67 -2.45 6.84
CA VAL A 182 -10.49 -2.18 6.00
C VAL A 182 -10.56 -0.75 5.49
N PHE A 183 -9.55 0.05 5.79
CA PHE A 183 -9.52 1.47 5.43
C PHE A 183 -8.08 2.02 5.44
N GLU A 184 -7.88 3.20 4.85
CA GLU A 184 -6.60 3.94 4.87
C GLU A 184 -6.67 5.07 5.90
N SER A 185 -5.56 5.41 6.55
CA SER A 185 -5.51 6.57 7.44
C SER A 185 -5.49 7.89 6.68
N LEU A 186 -4.81 7.90 5.53
CA LEU A 186 -4.69 9.00 4.60
C LEU A 186 -4.84 8.48 3.17
N TYR A 187 -5.89 8.89 2.49
CA TYR A 187 -6.18 8.47 1.11
C TYR A 187 -5.31 9.25 0.12
N SER A 188 -4.56 8.52 -0.70
CA SER A 188 -3.49 9.09 -1.54
C SER A 188 -3.96 10.06 -2.61
N MET A 189 -5.13 9.81 -3.21
CA MET A 189 -5.62 10.61 -4.33
C MET A 189 -6.38 11.85 -3.86
N GLU A 190 -7.16 11.72 -2.79
CA GLU A 190 -8.01 12.77 -2.22
C GLU A 190 -7.26 13.62 -1.19
N GLY A 191 -6.20 13.09 -0.59
CA GLY A 191 -5.48 13.75 0.52
C GLY A 191 -6.32 13.90 1.79
N VAL A 192 -7.37 13.08 1.94
CA VAL A 192 -8.32 13.16 3.04
C VAL A 192 -7.98 12.14 4.11
N ARG A 193 -8.11 12.55 5.39
CA ARG A 193 -7.91 11.68 6.55
C ARG A 193 -9.19 10.92 6.89
N SER A 194 -9.03 9.67 7.32
CA SER A 194 -10.16 8.90 7.84
C SER A 194 -10.60 9.37 9.24
N PRO A 195 -11.86 9.17 9.62
CA PRO A 195 -12.38 9.40 10.97
C PRO A 195 -11.95 8.25 11.91
N LEU A 196 -10.64 8.09 12.11
CA LEU A 196 -9.97 6.95 12.72
C LEU A 196 -10.55 6.58 14.09
N VAL A 197 -10.74 7.59 14.97
CA VAL A 197 -11.28 7.38 16.32
C VAL A 197 -12.67 6.74 16.25
N ARG A 198 -13.54 7.28 15.39
CA ARG A 198 -14.91 6.74 15.27
C ARG A 198 -14.93 5.33 14.67
N ILE A 199 -14.08 5.03 13.70
CA ILE A 199 -13.96 3.68 13.14
C ILE A 199 -13.51 2.68 14.22
N VAL A 200 -12.52 3.06 15.05
CA VAL A 200 -12.05 2.20 16.16
C VAL A 200 -13.13 1.99 17.23
N GLU A 201 -13.93 3.03 17.54
CA GLU A 201 -15.08 2.89 18.43
C GLU A 201 -16.12 1.89 17.90
N LEU A 202 -16.44 1.98 16.61
CA LEU A 202 -17.33 1.04 15.94
C LEU A 202 -16.75 -0.39 15.92
N ALA A 203 -15.48 -0.52 15.61
CA ALA A 203 -14.80 -1.82 15.64
C ALA A 203 -14.91 -2.48 17.02
N LYS A 204 -14.70 -1.71 18.09
CA LYS A 204 -14.88 -2.20 19.48
C LYS A 204 -16.33 -2.54 19.78
N LYS A 205 -17.29 -1.70 19.39
CA LYS A 205 -18.74 -1.90 19.63
C LYS A 205 -19.23 -3.19 18.98
N TYR A 206 -18.78 -3.49 17.76
CA TYR A 206 -19.26 -4.62 16.96
C TYR A 206 -18.30 -5.82 16.95
N ASN A 207 -17.28 -5.83 17.82
CA ASN A 207 -16.25 -6.87 17.89
C ASN A 207 -15.61 -7.18 16.53
N ALA A 208 -15.20 -6.13 15.83
CA ALA A 208 -14.53 -6.21 14.53
C ALA A 208 -13.03 -5.96 14.66
N LEU A 209 -12.24 -6.66 13.84
CA LEU A 209 -10.84 -6.30 13.62
C LEU A 209 -10.76 -5.01 12.79
N THR A 210 -9.63 -4.29 12.89
CA THR A 210 -9.30 -3.19 11.99
C THR A 210 -8.07 -3.56 11.19
N TYR A 211 -8.12 -3.32 9.87
CA TYR A 211 -6.97 -3.35 8.97
C TYR A 211 -6.74 -1.93 8.45
N LEU A 212 -5.68 -1.31 8.90
CA LEU A 212 -5.35 0.07 8.57
C LEU A 212 -4.12 0.12 7.66
N ASP A 213 -4.28 0.73 6.48
CA ASP A 213 -3.16 1.10 5.62
C ASP A 213 -2.69 2.52 5.98
N GLU A 214 -1.43 2.63 6.35
CA GLU A 214 -0.79 3.89 6.73
C GLU A 214 0.37 4.29 5.80
N VAL A 215 0.47 3.69 4.62
CA VAL A 215 1.60 3.91 3.69
C VAL A 215 1.80 5.39 3.33
N HIS A 216 0.74 6.19 3.33
CA HIS A 216 0.79 7.62 3.04
C HIS A 216 0.90 8.51 4.28
N SER A 217 0.86 7.96 5.48
CA SER A 217 0.94 8.72 6.73
C SER A 217 2.21 8.49 7.54
N VAL A 218 2.77 7.28 7.52
CA VAL A 218 4.04 6.93 8.19
C VAL A 218 5.19 7.76 7.60
N GLY A 219 6.01 8.32 8.47
CA GLY A 219 7.07 9.27 8.15
C GLY A 219 6.61 10.73 8.16
N LEU A 220 5.31 11.01 8.01
CA LEU A 220 4.75 12.38 7.90
C LEU A 220 3.93 12.81 9.11
N TYR A 221 3.18 11.89 9.71
CA TYR A 221 2.23 12.17 10.78
C TYR A 221 2.52 11.38 12.04
N GLY A 222 1.95 11.86 13.13
CA GLY A 222 2.07 11.24 14.45
C GLY A 222 3.41 11.48 15.14
N PRO A 223 3.52 11.11 16.43
CA PRO A 223 4.76 11.24 17.18
C PRO A 223 5.88 10.44 16.52
N GLN A 224 7.04 11.05 16.29
CA GLN A 224 8.20 10.42 15.64
C GLN A 224 7.91 9.87 14.22
N GLY A 225 6.88 10.37 13.53
CA GLY A 225 6.48 9.87 12.21
C GLY A 225 5.87 8.48 12.20
N LYS A 226 5.32 8.02 13.33
CA LYS A 226 4.77 6.64 13.45
C LYS A 226 3.48 6.40 12.65
N GLY A 227 2.88 7.43 12.11
CA GLY A 227 1.58 7.37 11.45
C GLY A 227 0.48 8.01 12.28
N MET A 228 -0.74 7.98 11.75
CA MET A 228 -1.91 8.64 12.37
C MET A 228 -2.56 7.82 13.48
N ALA A 229 -2.24 6.53 13.56
CA ALA A 229 -2.76 5.62 14.59
C ALA A 229 -1.91 5.54 15.86
N ALA A 230 -0.79 6.26 15.91
CA ALA A 230 0.17 6.24 17.02
C ALA A 230 -0.22 7.16 18.18
#